data_58c9a9f24f53ad0447387509e35600ea
#
_entry.id   58c9a9f24f53ad0447387509e35600ea
#
_cell.length_a   1.000
_cell.length_b   1.000
_cell.length_c   1.000
_cell.angle_alpha   90.00
_cell.angle_beta   90.00
_cell.angle_gamma   90.00
#
_symmetry.space_group_name_H-M   'P 1'
#
loop_
_entity.id
_entity.type
_entity.pdbx_description
1 polymer ?
#
loop_
_entity_poly.entity_id
_entity_poly.type
_entity_poly.pdbx_seq_one_letter_code
_entity_poly.pdbx_strand_id
1 'polypeptide(L)'
;MIDFAELGEVIKTRRSVRRFQDKPVPEDLLLKALELATWTPNSGNQQSWRFWIVTNKDLIRKMGDAVKAKTELMASWPEAKQFGETVARWRKISDFFRGAPACIVVLMGRYSSVADQILRARGETDPIAREIREYRQIGASCLQTVAAASTYLCLFLHYFGLATTLMVGPIQAKKEIEELLQVPPDWDFVDVIPVGYPAETPELRPRKPIQEVIRFFR
;
A
#
# COMPACT_ATOMS: atom_id res chain seq x y z
N MET A 1 -10.27 12.66 26.83
CA MET A 1 -10.29 11.27 26.33
C MET A 1 -10.98 11.30 24.98
N ILE A 2 -10.41 10.68 23.95
CA ILE A 2 -11.11 10.56 22.64
C ILE A 2 -12.34 9.68 22.85
N ASP A 3 -13.50 10.09 22.32
CA ASP A 3 -14.69 9.26 22.36
C ASP A 3 -14.48 8.02 21.48
N PHE A 4 -14.69 6.84 22.05
CA PHE A 4 -14.57 5.56 21.35
C PHE A 4 -15.55 5.45 20.17
N ALA A 5 -16.73 6.02 20.30
CA ALA A 5 -17.73 6.04 19.23
C ALA A 5 -17.26 6.89 18.06
N GLU A 6 -16.70 8.07 18.31
CA GLU A 6 -16.14 8.96 17.29
C GLU A 6 -14.99 8.28 16.52
N LEU A 7 -14.04 7.69 17.23
CA LEU A 7 -12.97 6.91 16.60
C LEU A 7 -13.53 5.76 15.76
N GLY A 8 -14.54 5.06 16.26
CA GLY A 8 -15.21 3.99 15.56
C GLY A 8 -15.83 4.44 14.23
N GLU A 9 -16.44 5.61 14.21
CA GLU A 9 -17.05 6.20 12.99
C GLU A 9 -15.97 6.56 11.95
N VAL A 10 -14.86 7.17 12.35
CA VAL A 10 -13.75 7.47 11.44
C VAL A 10 -13.23 6.20 10.77
N ILE A 11 -13.03 5.12 11.55
CA ILE A 11 -12.55 3.84 11.02
C ILE A 11 -13.58 3.22 10.05
N LYS A 12 -14.88 3.23 10.42
CA LYS A 12 -15.95 2.59 9.64
C LYS A 12 -16.29 3.36 8.37
N THR A 13 -16.16 4.68 8.37
CA THR A 13 -16.53 5.54 7.23
C THR A 13 -15.43 5.66 6.17
N ARG A 14 -14.18 5.37 6.50
CA ARG A 14 -13.10 5.37 5.52
C ARG A 14 -13.37 4.40 4.36
N ARG A 15 -13.21 4.89 3.13
CA ARG A 15 -13.39 4.12 1.88
C ARG A 15 -12.20 4.25 0.95
N SER A 16 -12.05 3.27 0.06
CA SER A 16 -11.17 3.39 -1.10
C SER A 16 -11.89 4.20 -2.17
N VAL A 17 -11.44 5.42 -2.39
CA VAL A 17 -11.97 6.37 -3.36
C VAL A 17 -11.06 6.41 -4.58
N ARG A 18 -11.65 6.40 -5.78
CA ARG A 18 -10.91 6.32 -7.05
C ARG A 18 -11.17 7.50 -7.98
N ARG A 19 -12.09 8.37 -7.61
CA ARG A 19 -12.34 9.64 -8.30
C ARG A 19 -12.13 10.81 -7.35
N PHE A 20 -11.30 11.74 -7.78
CA PHE A 20 -10.89 12.89 -6.99
C PHE A 20 -11.33 14.18 -7.68
N GLN A 21 -11.57 15.21 -6.88
CA GLN A 21 -11.78 16.56 -7.39
C GLN A 21 -10.44 17.11 -7.95
N ASP A 22 -10.52 17.96 -8.97
CA ASP A 22 -9.34 18.69 -9.47
C ASP A 22 -9.03 19.87 -8.53
N LYS A 23 -8.63 19.53 -7.32
CA LYS A 23 -8.30 20.48 -6.25
C LYS A 23 -6.96 20.08 -5.63
N PRO A 24 -6.00 21.00 -5.51
CA PRO A 24 -4.72 20.73 -4.86
C PRO A 24 -4.92 20.22 -3.43
N VAL A 25 -4.08 19.28 -3.03
CA VAL A 25 -4.01 18.79 -1.64
C VAL A 25 -3.05 19.68 -0.87
N PRO A 26 -3.45 20.25 0.28
CA PRO A 26 -2.56 21.04 1.11
C PRO A 26 -1.40 20.19 1.65
N GLU A 27 -0.18 20.70 1.48
CA GLU A 27 1.03 19.99 1.90
C GLU A 27 1.08 19.78 3.41
N ASP A 28 0.62 20.75 4.19
CA ASP A 28 0.57 20.66 5.65
C ASP A 28 -0.31 19.51 6.16
N LEU A 29 -1.41 19.19 5.47
CA LEU A 29 -2.25 18.02 5.80
C LEU A 29 -1.56 16.70 5.47
N LEU A 30 -0.81 16.66 4.37
CA LEU A 30 -0.01 15.48 4.01
C LEU A 30 1.07 15.23 5.06
N LEU A 31 1.80 16.28 5.45
CA LEU A 31 2.88 16.17 6.44
C LEU A 31 2.34 15.77 7.82
N LYS A 32 1.24 16.35 8.29
CA LYS A 32 0.59 15.97 9.55
C LYS A 32 0.15 14.52 9.57
N ALA A 33 -0.47 14.05 8.48
CA ALA A 33 -0.90 12.65 8.38
C ALA A 33 0.29 11.68 8.35
N LEU A 34 1.36 12.03 7.65
CA LEU A 34 2.59 11.25 7.58
C LEU A 34 3.28 11.19 8.93
N GLU A 35 3.40 12.32 9.64
CA GLU A 35 3.96 12.35 11.00
C GLU A 35 3.22 11.37 11.91
N LEU A 36 1.89 11.42 11.95
CA LEU A 36 1.09 10.50 12.76
C LEU A 36 1.25 9.04 12.30
N ALA A 37 1.36 8.79 11.00
CA ALA A 37 1.55 7.44 10.48
C ALA A 37 2.88 6.81 10.90
N THR A 38 3.91 7.59 11.20
CA THR A 38 5.19 7.07 11.69
C THR A 38 5.13 6.52 13.12
N TRP A 39 4.04 6.79 13.86
CA TRP A 39 3.82 6.23 15.21
C TRP A 39 3.21 4.82 15.17
N THR A 40 3.06 4.23 13.99
CA THR A 40 2.61 2.84 13.87
C THR A 40 3.61 1.87 14.50
N PRO A 41 3.15 0.77 15.12
CA PRO A 41 4.03 -0.30 15.57
C PRO A 41 4.87 -0.85 14.41
N ASN A 42 6.14 -1.08 14.66
CA ASN A 42 7.05 -1.60 13.65
C ASN A 42 8.11 -2.54 14.24
N SER A 43 8.60 -3.45 13.42
CA SER A 43 9.51 -4.51 13.85
C SER A 43 10.85 -3.91 14.31
N GLY A 44 11.18 -4.12 15.59
CA GLY A 44 12.44 -3.67 16.16
C GLY A 44 12.68 -2.16 16.10
N ASN A 45 11.64 -1.36 15.98
CA ASN A 45 11.70 0.09 15.77
C ASN A 45 12.60 0.50 14.58
N GLN A 46 12.65 -0.34 13.55
CA GLN A 46 13.51 -0.12 12.38
C GLN A 46 12.99 0.95 11.42
N GLN A 47 11.71 1.30 11.54
CA GLN A 47 11.09 2.35 10.75
C GLN A 47 11.41 2.17 9.25
N SER A 48 11.22 0.95 8.75
CA SER A 48 11.60 0.52 7.40
C SER A 48 10.66 1.03 6.30
N TRP A 49 10.14 2.24 6.45
CA TRP A 49 9.31 2.95 5.48
C TRP A 49 9.97 4.24 5.02
N ARG A 50 9.68 4.62 3.77
CA ARG A 50 9.81 5.99 3.26
C ARG A 50 8.55 6.35 2.50
N PHE A 51 8.16 7.60 2.58
CA PHE A 51 7.01 8.15 1.89
C PHE A 51 7.47 9.28 0.98
N TRP A 52 7.27 9.11 -0.32
CA TRP A 52 7.58 10.14 -1.29
C TRP A 52 6.30 10.77 -1.80
N ILE A 53 6.16 12.07 -1.61
CA ILE A 53 5.00 12.84 -2.04
C ILE A 53 5.23 13.28 -3.48
N VAL A 54 4.35 12.88 -4.38
CA VAL A 54 4.38 13.26 -5.80
C VAL A 54 3.14 14.09 -6.10
N THR A 55 3.35 15.39 -6.36
CA THR A 55 2.31 16.34 -6.79
C THR A 55 2.48 16.76 -8.25
N ASN A 56 3.60 16.39 -8.88
CA ASN A 56 3.86 16.63 -10.29
C ASN A 56 2.94 15.73 -11.13
N LYS A 57 1.95 16.35 -11.77
CA LYS A 57 0.92 15.65 -12.58
C LYS A 57 1.52 14.83 -13.74
N ASP A 58 2.62 15.31 -14.34
CA ASP A 58 3.28 14.59 -15.43
C ASP A 58 3.97 13.33 -14.93
N LEU A 59 4.59 13.40 -13.76
CA LEU A 59 5.24 12.26 -13.13
C LEU A 59 4.20 11.21 -12.70
N ILE A 60 3.09 11.64 -12.08
CA ILE A 60 1.97 10.75 -11.72
C ILE A 60 1.43 10.05 -12.97
N ARG A 61 1.27 10.78 -14.09
CA ARG A 61 0.80 10.23 -15.35
C ARG A 61 1.77 9.20 -15.92
N LYS A 62 3.09 9.49 -15.93
CA LYS A 62 4.13 8.55 -16.38
C LYS A 62 4.14 7.25 -15.55
N MET A 63 3.98 7.35 -14.24
CA MET A 63 3.83 6.17 -13.37
C MET A 63 2.58 5.36 -13.75
N GLY A 64 1.45 6.04 -13.98
CA GLY A 64 0.22 5.39 -14.45
C GLY A 64 0.37 4.71 -15.80
N ASP A 65 1.08 5.35 -16.74
CA ASP A 65 1.35 4.79 -18.08
C ASP A 65 2.22 3.52 -17.98
N ALA A 66 3.22 3.50 -17.10
CA ALA A 66 4.01 2.30 -16.83
C ALA A 66 3.16 1.14 -16.30
N VAL A 67 2.28 1.42 -15.34
CA VAL A 67 1.34 0.42 -14.78
C VAL A 67 0.38 -0.08 -15.87
N LYS A 68 -0.16 0.83 -16.68
CA LYS A 68 -1.05 0.47 -17.78
C LYS A 68 -0.36 -0.43 -18.79
N ALA A 69 0.86 -0.13 -19.19
CA ALA A 69 1.64 -0.95 -20.12
C ALA A 69 1.80 -2.39 -19.62
N LYS A 70 2.11 -2.58 -18.31
CA LYS A 70 2.19 -3.92 -17.71
C LYS A 70 0.84 -4.62 -17.64
N THR A 71 -0.22 -3.87 -17.33
CA THR A 71 -1.59 -4.41 -17.31
C THR A 71 -2.00 -4.90 -18.71
N GLU A 72 -1.74 -4.13 -19.76
CA GLU A 72 -2.05 -4.52 -21.14
C GLU A 72 -1.20 -5.73 -21.58
N LEU A 73 0.07 -5.76 -21.22
CA LEU A 73 0.94 -6.91 -21.46
C LEU A 73 0.36 -8.19 -20.85
N MET A 74 0.04 -8.17 -19.55
CA MET A 74 -0.53 -9.33 -18.87
C MET A 74 -1.92 -9.71 -19.41
N ALA A 75 -2.74 -8.71 -19.77
CA ALA A 75 -4.05 -8.94 -20.38
C ALA A 75 -3.96 -9.55 -21.78
N SER A 76 -2.84 -9.44 -22.48
CA SER A 76 -2.61 -10.04 -23.81
C SER A 76 -2.21 -11.52 -23.75
N TRP A 77 -1.81 -12.03 -22.57
CA TRP A 77 -1.38 -13.42 -22.45
C TRP A 77 -2.55 -14.40 -22.64
N PRO A 78 -2.29 -15.59 -23.17
CA PRO A 78 -3.34 -16.58 -23.41
C PRO A 78 -4.17 -16.91 -22.16
N GLU A 79 -3.52 -16.96 -21.00
CA GLU A 79 -4.12 -17.27 -19.72
C GLU A 79 -5.15 -16.22 -19.27
N ALA A 80 -5.04 -14.99 -19.75
CA ALA A 80 -5.98 -13.91 -19.40
C ALA A 80 -7.38 -14.14 -20.00
N LYS A 81 -7.48 -14.92 -21.10
CA LYS A 81 -8.75 -15.16 -21.81
C LYS A 81 -9.82 -15.79 -20.93
N GLN A 82 -9.43 -16.69 -20.01
CA GLN A 82 -10.35 -17.37 -19.10
C GLN A 82 -11.05 -16.42 -18.09
N PHE A 83 -10.53 -15.21 -17.89
CA PHE A 83 -11.05 -14.25 -16.91
C PHE A 83 -11.98 -13.17 -17.53
N GLY A 84 -12.13 -13.13 -18.84
CA GLY A 84 -13.11 -12.34 -19.56
C GLY A 84 -13.36 -10.92 -19.01
N GLU A 85 -14.57 -10.68 -18.49
CA GLU A 85 -14.98 -9.37 -17.95
C GLU A 85 -14.14 -8.90 -16.76
N THR A 86 -13.59 -9.82 -15.96
CA THR A 86 -12.72 -9.48 -14.83
C THR A 86 -11.46 -8.78 -15.29
N VAL A 87 -10.84 -9.27 -16.37
CA VAL A 87 -9.68 -8.61 -17.01
C VAL A 87 -10.08 -7.26 -17.60
N ALA A 88 -11.23 -7.17 -18.27
CA ALA A 88 -11.72 -5.91 -18.82
C ALA A 88 -11.93 -4.85 -17.72
N ARG A 89 -12.48 -5.24 -16.58
CA ARG A 89 -12.63 -4.38 -15.41
C ARG A 89 -11.27 -3.99 -14.81
N TRP A 90 -10.36 -4.94 -14.64
CA TRP A 90 -9.01 -4.68 -14.11
C TRP A 90 -8.24 -3.69 -14.98
N ARG A 91 -8.26 -3.82 -16.29
CA ARG A 91 -7.66 -2.88 -17.24
C ARG A 91 -8.15 -1.43 -17.05
N LYS A 92 -9.42 -1.24 -16.68
CA LYS A 92 -10.03 0.08 -16.46
C LYS A 92 -9.60 0.73 -15.12
N ILE A 93 -9.23 -0.09 -14.12
CA ILE A 93 -8.99 0.42 -12.77
C ILE A 93 -7.52 0.30 -12.32
N SER A 94 -6.64 -0.30 -13.11
CA SER A 94 -5.26 -0.54 -12.71
C SER A 94 -4.42 0.74 -12.57
N ASP A 95 -4.71 1.76 -13.36
CA ASP A 95 -3.96 3.00 -13.47
C ASP A 95 -4.77 4.26 -13.07
N PHE A 96 -5.94 4.12 -12.41
CA PHE A 96 -6.83 5.25 -12.13
C PHE A 96 -6.15 6.38 -11.35
N PHE A 97 -5.11 6.08 -10.58
CA PHE A 97 -4.36 7.07 -9.80
C PHE A 97 -3.66 8.12 -10.66
N ARG A 98 -3.50 7.89 -11.95
CA ARG A 98 -2.95 8.87 -12.91
C ARG A 98 -3.73 10.19 -12.96
N GLY A 99 -4.98 10.17 -12.52
CA GLY A 99 -5.84 11.36 -12.41
C GLY A 99 -5.88 11.97 -11.00
N ALA A 100 -5.11 11.47 -10.05
CA ALA A 100 -5.09 12.00 -8.70
C ALA A 100 -4.31 13.32 -8.62
N PRO A 101 -4.73 14.28 -7.75
CA PRO A 101 -3.99 15.53 -7.56
C PRO A 101 -2.65 15.34 -6.83
N ALA A 102 -2.52 14.27 -6.04
CA ALA A 102 -1.28 13.86 -5.39
C ALA A 102 -1.23 12.34 -5.25
N CYS A 103 -0.02 11.79 -5.19
CA CYS A 103 0.23 10.41 -4.82
C CYS A 103 1.31 10.34 -3.73
N ILE A 104 1.13 9.44 -2.77
CA ILE A 104 2.19 9.06 -1.85
C ILE A 104 2.72 7.71 -2.31
N VAL A 105 3.97 7.69 -2.69
CA VAL A 105 4.70 6.48 -3.08
C VAL A 105 5.36 5.93 -1.83
N VAL A 106 5.09 4.67 -1.54
CA VAL A 106 5.56 3.99 -0.33
C VAL A 106 6.72 3.08 -0.69
N LEU A 107 7.85 3.29 -0.02
CA LEU A 107 9.04 2.48 -0.17
C LEU A 107 9.28 1.67 1.10
N MET A 108 9.75 0.45 0.91
CA MET A 108 10.11 -0.49 1.95
C MET A 108 11.62 -0.66 2.00
N GLY A 109 12.23 -0.40 3.16
CA GLY A 109 13.63 -0.68 3.42
C GLY A 109 13.86 -2.14 3.80
N ARG A 110 15.09 -2.59 3.61
CA ARG A 110 15.51 -3.95 3.95
C ARG A 110 15.96 -4.01 5.41
N TYR A 111 15.32 -4.86 6.18
CA TYR A 111 15.71 -5.17 7.54
C TYR A 111 15.95 -6.67 7.70
N SER A 112 17.03 -7.00 8.36
CA SER A 112 17.39 -8.38 8.68
C SER A 112 17.71 -8.47 10.18
N SER A 113 16.86 -9.17 10.93
CA SER A 113 17.10 -9.43 12.35
C SER A 113 18.30 -10.37 12.56
N VAL A 114 18.80 -10.46 13.79
CA VAL A 114 19.84 -11.44 14.16
C VAL A 114 19.37 -12.86 13.80
N ALA A 115 18.11 -13.20 14.05
CA ALA A 115 17.56 -14.50 13.67
C ALA A 115 17.60 -14.74 12.15
N ASP A 116 17.30 -13.73 11.34
CA ASP A 116 17.38 -13.86 9.87
C ASP A 116 18.82 -14.10 9.39
N GLN A 117 19.78 -13.44 10.05
CA GLN A 117 21.21 -13.63 9.73
C GLN A 117 21.68 -15.04 10.09
N ILE A 118 21.32 -15.53 11.29
CA ILE A 118 21.63 -16.90 11.74
C ILE A 118 21.02 -17.94 10.78
N LEU A 119 19.73 -17.78 10.46
CA LEU A 119 19.01 -18.70 9.58
C LEU A 119 19.51 -18.66 8.15
N ARG A 120 20.01 -17.52 7.68
CA ARG A 120 20.63 -17.42 6.36
C ARG A 120 21.92 -18.23 6.30
N ALA A 121 22.80 -18.06 7.29
CA ALA A 121 24.07 -18.77 7.36
C ALA A 121 23.85 -20.28 7.57
N ARG A 122 22.97 -20.68 8.50
CA ARG A 122 22.73 -22.09 8.82
C ARG A 122 21.94 -22.83 7.75
N GLY A 123 21.05 -22.16 7.05
CA GLY A 123 20.14 -22.75 6.05
C GLY A 123 20.84 -23.33 4.82
N GLU A 124 22.14 -23.05 4.61
CA GLU A 124 22.92 -23.68 3.54
C GLU A 124 23.13 -25.19 3.79
N THR A 125 23.23 -25.60 5.05
CA THR A 125 23.56 -26.96 5.45
C THR A 125 22.48 -27.67 6.27
N ASP A 126 21.52 -26.94 6.83
CA ASP A 126 20.53 -27.46 7.77
C ASP A 126 19.10 -27.30 7.23
N PRO A 127 18.36 -28.39 6.99
CA PRO A 127 17.00 -28.35 6.48
C PRO A 127 16.02 -27.67 7.46
N ILE A 128 16.19 -27.80 8.78
CA ILE A 128 15.32 -27.15 9.78
C ILE A 128 15.50 -25.62 9.70
N ALA A 129 16.73 -25.14 9.55
CA ALA A 129 16.97 -23.71 9.39
C ALA A 129 16.34 -23.15 8.10
N ARG A 130 16.31 -23.93 7.02
CA ARG A 130 15.60 -23.57 5.78
C ARG A 130 14.10 -23.46 5.99
N GLU A 131 13.50 -24.45 6.64
CA GLU A 131 12.08 -24.47 6.96
C GLU A 131 11.67 -23.25 7.83
N ILE A 132 12.42 -22.97 8.90
CA ILE A 132 12.17 -21.81 9.75
C ILE A 132 12.30 -20.50 8.93
N ARG A 133 13.27 -20.40 8.01
CA ARG A 133 13.44 -19.24 7.14
C ARG A 133 12.22 -19.03 6.22
N GLU A 134 11.65 -20.12 5.67
CA GLU A 134 10.43 -20.05 4.87
C GLU A 134 9.25 -19.52 5.69
N TYR A 135 9.06 -20.00 6.93
CA TYR A 135 8.03 -19.47 7.84
C TYR A 135 8.21 -17.97 8.12
N ARG A 136 9.44 -17.53 8.30
CA ARG A 136 9.76 -16.10 8.49
C ARG A 136 9.49 -15.26 7.26
N GLN A 137 9.67 -15.81 6.06
CA GLN A 137 9.30 -15.12 4.81
C GLN A 137 7.79 -14.88 4.72
N ILE A 138 6.97 -15.84 5.17
CA ILE A 138 5.52 -15.65 5.28
C ILE A 138 5.19 -14.49 6.23
N GLY A 139 5.94 -14.37 7.34
CA GLY A 139 5.79 -13.26 8.29
C GLY A 139 6.10 -11.88 7.70
N ALA A 140 7.02 -11.79 6.72
CA ALA A 140 7.34 -10.59 5.96
C ALA A 140 7.35 -9.29 6.80
N SER A 141 8.15 -9.23 7.87
CA SER A 141 8.09 -8.18 8.90
C SER A 141 8.21 -6.74 8.36
N CYS A 142 9.04 -6.52 7.33
CA CYS A 142 9.15 -5.21 6.68
C CYS A 142 7.85 -4.82 5.99
N LEU A 143 7.24 -5.76 5.26
CA LEU A 143 5.97 -5.51 4.57
C LEU A 143 4.83 -5.26 5.56
N GLN A 144 4.75 -6.01 6.67
CA GLN A 144 3.77 -5.73 7.74
C GLN A 144 3.96 -4.34 8.33
N THR A 145 5.21 -3.93 8.60
CA THR A 145 5.56 -2.60 9.08
C THR A 145 5.04 -1.50 8.14
N VAL A 146 5.33 -1.63 6.85
CA VAL A 146 4.92 -0.65 5.84
C VAL A 146 3.40 -0.65 5.67
N ALA A 147 2.76 -1.82 5.64
CA ALA A 147 1.30 -1.94 5.51
C ALA A 147 0.57 -1.31 6.71
N ALA A 148 1.10 -1.45 7.93
CA ALA A 148 0.55 -0.81 9.11
C ALA A 148 0.64 0.72 9.00
N ALA A 149 1.80 1.26 8.62
CA ALA A 149 1.99 2.70 8.44
C ALA A 149 1.09 3.26 7.32
N SER A 150 0.98 2.57 6.19
CA SER A 150 0.09 2.93 5.09
C SER A 150 -1.38 2.94 5.51
N THR A 151 -1.79 2.01 6.38
CA THR A 151 -3.16 1.96 6.93
C THR A 151 -3.43 3.16 7.83
N TYR A 152 -2.52 3.49 8.75
CA TYR A 152 -2.62 4.66 9.62
C TYR A 152 -2.67 5.94 8.78
N LEU A 153 -1.78 6.07 7.78
CA LEU A 153 -1.78 7.20 6.86
C LEU A 153 -3.14 7.40 6.17
N CYS A 154 -3.71 6.33 5.62
CA CYS A 154 -5.04 6.40 4.99
C CYS A 154 -6.14 6.80 5.98
N LEU A 155 -6.04 6.39 7.24
CA LEU A 155 -6.99 6.74 8.28
C LEU A 155 -6.89 8.23 8.66
N PHE A 156 -5.67 8.74 8.86
CA PHE A 156 -5.47 10.16 9.21
C PHE A 156 -5.83 11.10 8.05
N LEU A 157 -5.49 10.73 6.81
CA LEU A 157 -5.93 11.50 5.64
C LEU A 157 -7.47 11.54 5.54
N HIS A 158 -8.15 10.43 5.85
CA HIS A 158 -9.61 10.40 5.89
C HIS A 158 -10.16 11.31 7.01
N TYR A 159 -9.57 11.29 8.19
CA TYR A 159 -9.93 12.18 9.29
C TYR A 159 -9.80 13.67 8.90
N PHE A 160 -8.79 14.01 8.08
CA PHE A 160 -8.60 15.36 7.55
C PHE A 160 -9.49 15.69 6.34
N GLY A 161 -10.47 14.85 6.00
CA GLY A 161 -11.40 15.07 4.88
C GLY A 161 -10.82 14.76 3.51
N LEU A 162 -9.66 14.13 3.44
CA LEU A 162 -9.04 13.64 2.22
C LEU A 162 -9.41 12.17 1.98
N ALA A 163 -9.43 11.78 0.72
CA ALA A 163 -9.72 10.43 0.31
C ALA A 163 -8.48 9.74 -0.27
N THR A 164 -8.41 8.43 -0.11
CA THR A 164 -7.28 7.61 -0.55
C THR A 164 -7.74 6.26 -1.07
N THR A 165 -6.84 5.59 -1.79
CA THR A 165 -6.88 4.14 -2.03
C THR A 165 -5.47 3.57 -1.85
N LEU A 166 -5.29 2.57 -0.99
CA LEU A 166 -4.05 1.81 -0.91
C LEU A 166 -3.96 0.88 -2.13
N MET A 167 -2.94 1.05 -2.97
CA MET A 167 -2.77 0.30 -4.20
C MET A 167 -1.46 -0.48 -4.22
N VAL A 168 -1.55 -1.78 -4.05
CA VAL A 168 -0.41 -2.71 -4.23
C VAL A 168 -0.21 -3.05 -5.71
N GLY A 169 -1.27 -3.06 -6.53
CA GLY A 169 -1.21 -3.45 -7.95
C GLY A 169 -0.13 -2.75 -8.79
N PRO A 170 0.20 -1.48 -8.57
CA PRO A 170 1.28 -0.79 -9.27
C PRO A 170 2.66 -1.44 -9.16
N ILE A 171 2.89 -2.35 -8.21
CA ILE A 171 4.15 -3.12 -8.06
C ILE A 171 4.52 -3.90 -9.33
N GLN A 172 3.57 -4.21 -10.18
CA GLN A 172 3.83 -4.84 -11.49
C GLN A 172 4.72 -3.98 -12.41
N ALA A 173 4.78 -2.67 -12.19
CA ALA A 173 5.65 -1.73 -12.88
C ALA A 173 6.76 -1.20 -11.97
N LYS A 174 7.20 -2.01 -10.98
CA LYS A 174 8.21 -1.63 -9.98
C LYS A 174 9.45 -1.01 -10.61
N LYS A 175 10.03 -1.69 -11.59
CA LYS A 175 11.26 -1.23 -12.24
C LYS A 175 11.11 0.17 -12.84
N GLU A 176 10.07 0.37 -13.63
CA GLU A 176 9.81 1.63 -14.33
C GLU A 176 9.51 2.78 -13.32
N ILE A 177 8.76 2.48 -12.26
CA ILE A 177 8.45 3.47 -11.21
C ILE A 177 9.70 3.83 -10.41
N GLU A 178 10.52 2.85 -10.06
CA GLU A 178 11.79 3.09 -9.35
C GLU A 178 12.78 3.91 -10.19
N GLU A 179 12.88 3.63 -11.48
CA GLU A 179 13.68 4.42 -12.42
C GLU A 179 13.18 5.86 -12.55
N LEU A 180 11.86 6.05 -12.72
CA LEU A 180 11.23 7.38 -12.81
C LEU A 180 11.46 8.22 -11.56
N LEU A 181 11.43 7.58 -10.40
CA LEU A 181 11.56 8.24 -9.10
C LEU A 181 12.98 8.23 -8.55
N GLN A 182 13.93 7.57 -9.23
CA GLN A 182 15.32 7.41 -8.77
C GLN A 182 15.40 6.77 -7.37
N VAL A 183 14.62 5.69 -7.16
CA VAL A 183 14.61 4.97 -5.87
C VAL A 183 15.98 4.39 -5.57
N PRO A 184 16.56 4.63 -4.38
CA PRO A 184 17.85 4.06 -4.00
C PRO A 184 17.80 2.52 -3.96
N PRO A 185 18.91 1.82 -4.29
CA PRO A 185 18.95 0.36 -4.45
C PRO A 185 18.61 -0.44 -3.19
N ASP A 186 18.71 0.19 -2.00
CA ASP A 186 18.37 -0.44 -0.71
C ASP A 186 16.90 -0.32 -0.35
N TRP A 187 16.09 0.29 -1.22
CA TRP A 187 14.67 0.50 -1.02
C TRP A 187 13.89 -0.15 -2.15
N ASP A 188 12.76 -0.73 -1.81
CA ASP A 188 11.83 -1.34 -2.76
C ASP A 188 10.55 -0.52 -2.81
N PHE A 189 10.09 -0.15 -4.00
CA PHE A 189 8.74 0.38 -4.20
C PHE A 189 7.71 -0.72 -3.90
N VAL A 190 6.68 -0.40 -3.10
CA VAL A 190 5.65 -1.38 -2.71
C VAL A 190 4.22 -0.90 -2.96
N ASP A 191 3.90 0.37 -2.70
CA ASP A 191 2.54 0.89 -2.81
C ASP A 191 2.49 2.27 -3.46
N VAL A 192 1.36 2.57 -4.11
CA VAL A 192 0.93 3.93 -4.44
C VAL A 192 -0.36 4.24 -3.69
N ILE A 193 -0.40 5.37 -3.01
CA ILE A 193 -1.58 5.89 -2.33
C ILE A 193 -1.97 7.21 -3.01
N PRO A 194 -2.89 7.19 -4.00
CA PRO A 194 -3.46 8.43 -4.52
C PRO A 194 -4.24 9.15 -3.42
N VAL A 195 -4.10 10.46 -3.37
CA VAL A 195 -4.69 11.33 -2.34
C VAL A 195 -5.37 12.53 -3.01
N GLY A 196 -6.55 12.88 -2.54
CA GLY A 196 -7.29 14.06 -3.00
C GLY A 196 -8.61 14.23 -2.27
N TYR A 197 -9.34 15.30 -2.56
CA TYR A 197 -10.71 15.45 -2.11
C TYR A 197 -11.61 14.49 -2.88
N PRO A 198 -12.56 13.78 -2.20
CA PRO A 198 -13.38 12.78 -2.88
C PRO A 198 -14.34 13.43 -3.89
N ALA A 199 -14.45 12.85 -5.08
CA ALA A 199 -15.46 13.16 -6.10
C ALA A 199 -16.51 12.04 -6.23
N GLU A 200 -16.51 11.09 -5.30
CA GLU A 200 -17.47 9.99 -5.20
C GLU A 200 -17.64 9.58 -3.73
N THR A 201 -18.77 8.95 -3.43
CA THR A 201 -19.04 8.34 -2.12
C THR A 201 -19.26 6.84 -2.35
N PRO A 202 -18.24 6.01 -2.22
CA PRO A 202 -18.38 4.57 -2.40
C PRO A 202 -19.27 3.95 -1.33
N GLU A 203 -20.10 2.99 -1.71
CA GLU A 203 -20.97 2.25 -0.81
C GLU A 203 -20.18 1.51 0.28
N LEU A 204 -20.82 1.36 1.43
CA LEU A 204 -20.35 0.55 2.54
C LEU A 204 -20.42 -0.94 2.15
N ARG A 205 -19.29 -1.59 2.11
CA ARG A 205 -19.26 -3.05 1.93
C ARG A 205 -19.34 -3.75 3.28
N PRO A 206 -20.15 -4.79 3.41
CA PRO A 206 -20.26 -5.55 4.64
C PRO A 206 -18.92 -6.17 5.04
N ARG A 207 -18.77 -6.41 6.32
CA ARG A 207 -17.69 -7.22 6.90
C ARG A 207 -18.24 -8.57 7.35
N LYS A 208 -17.39 -9.56 7.40
CA LYS A 208 -17.77 -10.84 8.02
C LYS A 208 -18.21 -10.61 9.46
N PRO A 209 -19.20 -11.35 9.94
CA PRO A 209 -19.54 -11.38 11.37
C PRO A 209 -18.30 -11.68 12.20
N ILE A 210 -18.17 -11.02 13.34
CA ILE A 210 -16.94 -11.16 14.17
C ILE A 210 -16.73 -12.63 14.60
N GLN A 211 -17.79 -13.39 14.78
CA GLN A 211 -17.76 -14.81 15.16
C GLN A 211 -17.05 -15.71 14.13
N GLU A 212 -17.03 -15.31 12.86
CA GLU A 212 -16.35 -16.07 11.81
C GLU A 212 -14.81 -15.87 11.80
N VAL A 213 -14.33 -14.83 12.47
CA VAL A 213 -12.92 -14.43 12.41
C VAL A 213 -12.20 -14.50 13.75
N ILE A 214 -12.91 -14.91 14.83
CA ILE A 214 -12.34 -15.11 16.17
C ILE A 214 -12.55 -16.53 16.66
N ARG A 215 -11.62 -17.00 17.48
CA ARG A 215 -11.76 -18.24 18.23
C ARG A 215 -11.14 -18.08 19.61
N PHE A 216 -11.87 -18.49 20.65
CA PHE A 216 -11.36 -18.55 22.02
C PHE A 216 -10.84 -19.94 22.33
N PHE A 217 -9.63 -20.04 22.85
CA PHE A 217 -9.07 -21.23 23.50
C PHE A 217 -9.05 -20.95 25.00
N ARG A 218 -9.85 -21.68 25.77
CA ARG A 218 -10.01 -21.54 27.22
C ARG A 218 -9.49 -22.79 27.90
#